data_97ee21dee24911d5fe5c53e38713c764
#
_entry.id   97ee21dee24911d5fe5c53e38713c764
#
_cell.length_a   1.000
_cell.length_b   1.000
_cell.length_c   1.000
_cell.angle_alpha   90.00
_cell.angle_beta   90.00
_cell.angle_gamma   90.00
#
_symmetry.space_group_name_H-M   'P 1'
#
loop_
_entity.id
_entity.type
_entity.pdbx_description
1 polymer ?
#
loop_
_entity_poly.entity_id
_entity_poly.type
_entity_poly.pdbx_seq_one_letter_code
_entity_poly.pdbx_strand_id
1 'polypeptide(L)'
;MIISSFLPGNVKDKWSVALVYWEKRCNFAGAMEYNTFTLDNGLRVIQLPSDSNVVYCGFQIAAGTRDEEAGEEGLAHFCEHMTFKGTQRRNALRILNELERVGGDINAFTNKEDTVFYAAVLREHLPKAVDLLTDIVFHSTYPQHEIDKEVEVICDEIESYNDSPAELIYDEFENLLFKGHPLGHNILGTAEQVRRFTTDDALRFTRRHYRPDNAIFFVYGNPITSRKEWGLNTLKSIVKSDLSPKTRHDENLSHRIGHSKGSTVCLSQGTHQAHVMTGNIAYAATDNRRWTLYLLNNMIGGPAMNTRLNIALRERRGLVYTVESSMVAYGDTGMWCTYFGCDPADASKCLRIVRRELNRFMEKPLSATQLANAKRQLKGQLGVACDNRESFALSFGKSFLHYGDERHLSRIYKHIDEITADEIKQVAREVFAPETMTTLMIK
;
A
#
# COMPACT_ATOMS: atom_id res chain seq x y z
N MET A 1 -0.14 31.74 31.66
CA MET A 1 0.44 32.77 32.56
C MET A 1 1.80 33.17 31.92
N ILE A 2 1.89 34.46 31.51
CA ILE A 2 3.12 35.25 31.25
C ILE A 2 3.93 34.75 30.02
N ILE A 3 4.15 35.48 28.93
CA ILE A 3 4.66 36.87 28.81
C ILE A 3 4.29 37.42 27.45
N SER A 4 3.75 38.62 27.49
CA SER A 4 3.73 39.60 26.38
C SER A 4 5.01 40.46 26.44
N SER A 5 5.41 40.89 25.28
CA SER A 5 6.23 42.08 24.95
C SER A 5 7.51 41.80 24.18
N PHE A 6 7.48 42.10 22.89
CA PHE A 6 8.38 43.03 22.21
C PHE A 6 8.12 42.96 20.68
N LEU A 7 7.33 43.92 20.18
CA LEU A 7 7.44 44.43 18.83
C LEU A 7 8.04 45.83 18.94
N PRO A 8 8.92 46.26 18.05
CA PRO A 8 8.46 46.77 16.77
C PRO A 8 9.41 46.47 15.58
N GLY A 9 8.88 46.55 14.39
CA GLY A 9 9.66 46.54 13.13
C GLY A 9 8.99 45.77 12.00
N ASN A 10 8.43 46.55 11.07
CA ASN A 10 7.99 46.18 9.72
C ASN A 10 7.57 44.71 9.44
N VAL A 11 6.29 44.43 9.65
CA VAL A 11 5.68 43.10 9.48
C VAL A 11 5.59 42.67 7.99
N LYS A 12 5.67 43.62 7.04
CA LYS A 12 5.54 43.29 5.60
C LYS A 12 6.78 42.58 5.00
N ASP A 13 7.96 42.85 5.49
CA ASP A 13 9.20 42.24 4.93
C ASP A 13 9.53 40.87 5.51
N LYS A 14 9.00 40.53 6.69
CA LYS A 14 9.18 39.19 7.28
C LYS A 14 8.34 38.10 6.62
N TRP A 15 7.18 38.46 6.06
CA TRP A 15 6.32 37.51 5.36
C TRP A 15 6.81 37.19 3.95
N SER A 16 7.44 38.15 3.27
CA SER A 16 8.05 37.91 1.95
C SER A 16 9.30 37.02 2.06
N VAL A 17 10.12 37.19 3.10
CA VAL A 17 11.28 36.31 3.35
C VAL A 17 10.85 34.93 3.83
N ALA A 18 9.80 34.83 4.65
CA ALA A 18 9.25 33.54 5.06
C ALA A 18 8.58 32.78 3.89
N LEU A 19 7.91 33.49 2.97
CA LEU A 19 7.35 32.89 1.76
C LEU A 19 8.47 32.40 0.81
N VAL A 20 9.52 33.17 0.62
CA VAL A 20 10.69 32.78 -0.22
C VAL A 20 11.49 31.64 0.45
N TYR A 21 11.62 31.64 1.79
CA TYR A 21 12.19 30.49 2.52
C TYR A 21 11.28 29.26 2.51
N TRP A 22 9.95 29.48 2.53
CA TRP A 22 8.98 28.41 2.42
C TRP A 22 8.89 27.88 1.00
N GLU A 23 8.93 28.73 -0.03
CA GLU A 23 9.07 28.33 -1.44
C GLU A 23 10.40 27.62 -1.70
N LYS A 24 11.52 28.03 -1.08
CA LYS A 24 12.80 27.31 -1.19
C LYS A 24 12.88 26.01 -0.40
N ARG A 25 12.11 25.84 0.68
CA ARG A 25 11.97 24.57 1.40
C ARG A 25 10.85 23.68 0.83
N CYS A 26 9.82 24.26 0.25
CA CYS A 26 8.80 23.55 -0.50
C CYS A 26 9.17 23.32 -1.97
N ASN A 27 10.34 23.80 -2.42
CA ASN A 27 11.01 23.26 -3.61
C ASN A 27 11.62 21.86 -3.33
N PHE A 28 10.82 20.96 -2.74
CA PHE A 28 10.84 19.53 -3.05
C PHE A 28 10.54 19.26 -4.54
N ALA A 29 10.27 20.31 -5.33
CA ALA A 29 10.27 20.31 -6.78
C ALA A 29 11.67 20.51 -7.41
N GLY A 30 12.74 20.60 -6.63
CA GLY A 30 14.07 20.25 -7.12
C GLY A 30 13.96 18.80 -7.56
N ALA A 31 14.19 18.52 -8.84
CA ALA A 31 14.05 17.21 -9.44
C ALA A 31 14.72 16.18 -8.50
N MET A 32 13.92 15.30 -7.89
CA MET A 32 14.44 14.13 -7.20
C MET A 32 15.17 13.33 -8.28
N GLU A 33 16.47 13.31 -8.25
CA GLU A 33 17.26 12.55 -9.22
C GLU A 33 17.38 11.11 -8.70
N TYR A 34 16.61 10.24 -9.29
CA TYR A 34 16.76 8.81 -9.07
C TYR A 34 17.94 8.27 -9.88
N ASN A 35 18.66 7.33 -9.29
CA ASN A 35 19.62 6.50 -10.02
C ASN A 35 18.96 5.16 -10.30
N THR A 36 18.68 4.88 -11.57
CA THR A 36 18.07 3.61 -11.99
C THR A 36 19.00 2.85 -12.94
N PHE A 37 19.09 1.53 -12.76
CA PHE A 37 19.85 0.65 -13.65
C PHE A 37 19.37 -0.80 -13.49
N THR A 38 19.68 -1.62 -14.49
CA THR A 38 19.40 -3.07 -14.48
C THR A 38 20.73 -3.83 -14.45
N LEU A 39 20.79 -4.86 -13.60
CA LEU A 39 21.94 -5.76 -13.52
C LEU A 39 21.85 -6.86 -14.59
N ASP A 40 22.98 -7.53 -14.86
CA ASP A 40 23.06 -8.60 -15.88
C ASP A 40 22.15 -9.79 -15.58
N ASN A 41 21.80 -10.00 -14.30
CA ASN A 41 20.85 -11.02 -13.86
C ASN A 41 19.37 -10.60 -14.02
N GLY A 42 19.10 -9.40 -14.52
CA GLY A 42 17.75 -8.86 -14.73
C GLY A 42 17.20 -8.05 -13.56
N LEU A 43 17.86 -8.02 -12.40
CA LEU A 43 17.40 -7.23 -11.26
C LEU A 43 17.48 -5.74 -11.58
N ARG A 44 16.35 -5.04 -11.46
CA ARG A 44 16.24 -3.60 -11.58
C ARG A 44 16.54 -2.95 -10.23
N VAL A 45 17.33 -1.90 -10.24
CA VAL A 45 17.71 -1.15 -9.03
C VAL A 45 17.26 0.29 -9.17
N ILE A 46 16.62 0.81 -8.10
CA ILE A 46 16.26 2.23 -7.99
C ILE A 46 16.83 2.80 -6.69
N GLN A 47 17.57 3.88 -6.80
CA GLN A 47 18.14 4.60 -5.67
C GLN A 47 17.68 6.05 -5.68
N LEU A 48 17.20 6.53 -4.53
CA LEU A 48 17.00 7.95 -4.27
C LEU A 48 18.04 8.41 -3.24
N PRO A 49 18.99 9.27 -3.61
CA PRO A 49 19.96 9.84 -2.67
C PRO A 49 19.29 10.69 -1.57
N SER A 50 19.84 10.64 -0.36
CA SER A 50 19.39 11.45 0.78
C SER A 50 20.54 11.70 1.73
N ASP A 51 20.59 12.90 2.37
CA ASP A 51 21.61 13.26 3.34
C ASP A 51 21.41 12.62 4.73
N SER A 52 20.39 11.77 4.88
CA SER A 52 20.16 11.04 6.13
C SER A 52 21.26 10.03 6.41
N ASN A 53 21.58 9.87 7.69
CA ASN A 53 22.40 8.76 8.16
C ASN A 53 21.65 7.41 8.14
N VAL A 54 20.33 7.42 8.12
CA VAL A 54 19.50 6.21 7.99
C VAL A 54 19.22 5.95 6.52
N VAL A 55 19.42 4.70 6.12
CA VAL A 55 19.13 4.19 4.79
C VAL A 55 18.02 3.15 4.90
N TYR A 56 17.01 3.27 4.04
CA TYR A 56 15.99 2.24 3.81
C TYR A 56 16.33 1.51 2.53
N CYS A 57 16.38 0.20 2.58
CA CYS A 57 16.67 -0.62 1.40
C CYS A 57 15.90 -1.93 1.44
N GLY A 58 15.59 -2.50 0.28
CA GLY A 58 14.87 -3.77 0.26
C GLY A 58 14.57 -4.28 -1.13
N PHE A 59 14.05 -5.50 -1.16
CA PHE A 59 13.47 -6.10 -2.34
C PHE A 59 11.95 -5.91 -2.35
N GLN A 60 11.41 -5.58 -3.51
CA GLN A 60 9.99 -5.72 -3.79
C GLN A 60 9.85 -6.69 -4.96
N ILE A 61 9.06 -7.73 -4.75
CA ILE A 61 8.84 -8.83 -5.68
C ILE A 61 7.46 -8.67 -6.29
N ALA A 62 7.35 -8.75 -7.61
CA ALA A 62 6.07 -8.66 -8.30
C ALA A 62 5.29 -9.97 -8.19
N ALA A 63 5.05 -10.41 -6.97
CA ALA A 63 4.24 -11.55 -6.61
C ALA A 63 3.61 -11.35 -5.25
N GLY A 64 2.34 -11.61 -5.15
CA GLY A 64 1.55 -11.59 -3.94
C GLY A 64 0.49 -12.68 -4.00
N THR A 65 -0.55 -12.56 -3.20
CA THR A 65 -1.60 -13.60 -3.14
C THR A 65 -2.35 -13.74 -4.45
N ARG A 66 -2.44 -12.72 -5.27
CA ARG A 66 -3.02 -12.78 -6.62
C ARG A 66 -2.33 -13.79 -7.53
N ASP A 67 -1.04 -14.10 -7.27
CA ASP A 67 -0.22 -14.98 -8.09
C ASP A 67 -0.25 -16.45 -7.60
N GLU A 68 -1.05 -16.74 -6.57
CA GLU A 68 -1.30 -18.08 -6.05
C GLU A 68 -2.18 -18.87 -7.02
N GLU A 69 -1.87 -20.15 -7.17
CA GLU A 69 -2.69 -21.10 -7.92
C GLU A 69 -3.81 -21.66 -7.02
N ALA A 70 -4.81 -22.28 -7.61
CA ALA A 70 -5.90 -22.91 -6.85
C ALA A 70 -5.35 -23.93 -5.84
N GLY A 71 -5.67 -23.75 -4.56
CA GLY A 71 -5.16 -24.54 -3.45
C GLY A 71 -3.87 -24.02 -2.81
N GLU A 72 -3.36 -22.89 -3.29
CA GLU A 72 -2.20 -22.19 -2.70
C GLU A 72 -2.62 -20.95 -1.90
N GLU A 73 -3.91 -20.73 -1.65
CA GLU A 73 -4.40 -19.52 -0.98
C GLU A 73 -3.78 -19.37 0.42
N GLY A 74 -3.01 -18.28 0.61
CA GLY A 74 -2.21 -18.00 1.81
C GLY A 74 -0.73 -18.38 1.69
N LEU A 75 -0.30 -19.01 0.58
CA LEU A 75 1.07 -19.47 0.40
C LEU A 75 2.08 -18.32 0.26
N ALA A 76 1.68 -17.21 -0.36
CA ALA A 76 2.54 -16.03 -0.48
C ALA A 76 2.91 -15.46 0.91
N HIS A 77 1.93 -15.31 1.78
CA HIS A 77 2.12 -14.86 3.16
C HIS A 77 2.91 -15.88 3.99
N PHE A 78 2.58 -17.16 3.85
CA PHE A 78 3.34 -18.24 4.47
C PHE A 78 4.83 -18.20 4.06
N CYS A 79 5.14 -18.01 2.78
CA CYS A 79 6.51 -17.87 2.31
C CYS A 79 7.23 -16.66 2.90
N GLU A 80 6.52 -15.56 3.13
CA GLU A 80 7.07 -14.38 3.80
C GLU A 80 7.55 -14.73 5.20
N HIS A 81 6.69 -15.33 6.07
CA HIS A 81 7.05 -15.80 7.41
C HIS A 81 8.26 -16.72 7.38
N MET A 82 8.20 -17.71 6.50
CA MET A 82 9.23 -18.73 6.40
C MET A 82 10.57 -18.23 5.83
N THR A 83 10.58 -17.07 5.16
CA THR A 83 11.82 -16.44 4.66
C THR A 83 12.78 -16.08 5.78
N PHE A 84 12.29 -15.84 7.01
CA PHE A 84 13.10 -15.55 8.20
C PHE A 84 13.55 -16.78 8.97
N LYS A 85 13.18 -17.99 8.59
CA LYS A 85 13.38 -19.22 9.38
C LYS A 85 14.62 -20.02 9.03
N GLY A 86 15.33 -19.65 7.97
CA GLY A 86 16.61 -20.27 7.65
C GLY A 86 17.01 -20.21 6.18
N THR A 87 18.32 -20.02 5.97
CA THR A 87 18.98 -20.09 4.68
C THR A 87 20.07 -21.16 4.71
N GLN A 88 20.75 -21.37 3.60
CA GLN A 88 21.94 -22.25 3.57
C GLN A 88 23.08 -21.73 4.47
N ARG A 89 23.13 -20.40 4.74
CA ARG A 89 24.23 -19.76 5.50
C ARG A 89 23.85 -19.37 6.91
N ARG A 90 22.55 -19.18 7.19
CA ARG A 90 22.04 -18.62 8.44
C ARG A 90 20.85 -19.40 8.96
N ASN A 91 20.84 -19.70 10.25
CA ASN A 91 19.65 -20.15 10.95
C ASN A 91 18.76 -18.94 11.36
N ALA A 92 17.54 -19.20 11.79
CA ALA A 92 16.55 -18.16 12.18
C ALA A 92 17.11 -17.15 13.19
N LEU A 93 17.77 -17.64 14.26
CA LEU A 93 18.31 -16.77 15.30
C LEU A 93 19.41 -15.84 14.77
N ARG A 94 20.23 -16.32 13.83
CA ARG A 94 21.25 -15.49 13.20
C ARG A 94 20.63 -14.45 12.28
N ILE A 95 19.57 -14.79 11.53
CA ILE A 95 18.84 -13.85 10.68
C ILE A 95 18.28 -12.70 11.52
N LEU A 96 17.56 -13.01 12.60
CA LEU A 96 16.98 -12.02 13.50
C LEU A 96 18.04 -11.08 14.10
N ASN A 97 19.14 -11.65 14.59
CA ASN A 97 20.17 -10.86 15.27
C ASN A 97 21.13 -10.10 14.35
N GLU A 98 21.14 -10.38 13.04
CA GLU A 98 22.16 -9.85 12.14
C GLU A 98 22.15 -8.32 12.06
N LEU A 99 20.98 -7.70 11.96
CA LEU A 99 20.82 -6.24 11.93
C LEU A 99 20.52 -5.65 13.30
N GLU A 100 19.77 -6.32 14.15
CA GLU A 100 19.45 -5.83 15.49
C GLU A 100 20.70 -5.49 16.33
N ARG A 101 21.77 -6.29 16.21
CA ARG A 101 23.05 -6.04 16.89
C ARG A 101 23.71 -4.72 16.54
N VAL A 102 23.35 -4.13 15.42
CA VAL A 102 23.86 -2.83 14.97
C VAL A 102 22.78 -1.75 14.99
N GLY A 103 21.64 -2.02 15.66
CA GLY A 103 20.52 -1.09 15.78
C GLY A 103 19.73 -0.90 14.47
N GLY A 104 19.84 -1.87 13.57
CA GLY A 104 19.03 -1.91 12.33
C GLY A 104 17.74 -2.67 12.58
N ASP A 105 16.75 -2.39 11.74
CA ASP A 105 15.46 -3.03 11.73
C ASP A 105 15.26 -3.78 10.41
N ILE A 106 14.55 -4.91 10.44
CA ILE A 106 14.20 -5.70 9.25
C ILE A 106 12.72 -6.04 9.34
N ASN A 107 12.02 -5.89 8.21
CA ASN A 107 10.59 -6.13 8.17
C ASN A 107 10.16 -6.68 6.80
N ALA A 108 8.96 -7.26 6.73
CA ALA A 108 8.35 -7.73 5.50
C ALA A 108 6.84 -7.57 5.55
N PHE A 109 6.20 -7.60 4.39
CA PHE A 109 4.75 -7.71 4.27
C PHE A 109 4.36 -8.22 2.88
N THR A 110 3.24 -8.92 2.83
CA THR A 110 2.63 -9.45 1.62
C THR A 110 1.35 -8.70 1.29
N ASN A 111 1.22 -8.27 0.04
CA ASN A 111 0.01 -7.70 -0.54
C ASN A 111 -0.58 -8.63 -1.60
N LYS A 112 -1.66 -8.20 -2.23
CA LYS A 112 -2.27 -8.94 -3.35
C LYS A 112 -1.34 -9.07 -4.56
N GLU A 113 -0.51 -8.07 -4.87
CA GLU A 113 0.31 -8.03 -6.09
C GLU A 113 1.83 -7.96 -5.85
N ASP A 114 2.26 -7.80 -4.63
CA ASP A 114 3.67 -7.65 -4.28
C ASP A 114 3.98 -8.17 -2.89
N THR A 115 5.19 -8.74 -2.72
CA THR A 115 5.79 -9.06 -1.41
C THR A 115 7.04 -8.21 -1.24
N VAL A 116 7.22 -7.65 -0.06
CA VAL A 116 8.29 -6.70 0.26
C VAL A 116 9.12 -7.20 1.43
N PHE A 117 10.44 -7.18 1.28
CA PHE A 117 11.42 -7.43 2.35
C PHE A 117 12.34 -6.23 2.43
N TYR A 118 12.42 -5.56 3.56
CA TYR A 118 13.21 -4.33 3.67
C TYR A 118 13.87 -4.17 5.03
N ALA A 119 14.85 -3.28 5.07
CA ALA A 119 15.57 -2.93 6.29
C ALA A 119 15.76 -1.42 6.40
N ALA A 120 15.82 -0.96 7.64
CA ALA A 120 16.25 0.37 8.02
C ALA A 120 17.56 0.26 8.81
N VAL A 121 18.64 0.86 8.32
CA VAL A 121 19.97 0.77 8.93
C VAL A 121 20.70 2.10 8.87
N LEU A 122 21.71 2.28 9.73
CA LEU A 122 22.70 3.33 9.50
C LEU A 122 23.48 3.02 8.21
N ARG A 123 23.79 4.05 7.45
CA ARG A 123 24.42 3.94 6.11
C ARG A 123 25.69 3.08 6.07
N GLU A 124 26.46 3.02 7.17
CA GLU A 124 27.66 2.18 7.29
C GLU A 124 27.34 0.68 7.31
N HIS A 125 26.10 0.31 7.68
CA HIS A 125 25.62 -1.08 7.74
C HIS A 125 24.82 -1.49 6.49
N LEU A 126 24.70 -0.61 5.49
CA LEU A 126 24.00 -0.95 4.24
C LEU A 126 24.53 -2.22 3.57
N PRO A 127 25.87 -2.46 3.44
CA PRO A 127 26.35 -3.71 2.85
C PRO A 127 25.89 -4.97 3.60
N LYS A 128 25.79 -4.89 4.93
CA LYS A 128 25.28 -5.97 5.77
C LYS A 128 23.79 -6.22 5.53
N ALA A 129 22.98 -5.16 5.44
CA ALA A 129 21.56 -5.27 5.12
C ALA A 129 21.34 -5.88 3.73
N VAL A 130 22.11 -5.45 2.72
CA VAL A 130 22.05 -6.02 1.38
C VAL A 130 22.40 -7.51 1.37
N ASP A 131 23.45 -7.92 2.09
CA ASP A 131 23.85 -9.33 2.17
C ASP A 131 22.78 -10.19 2.88
N LEU A 132 22.21 -9.69 3.97
CA LEU A 132 21.15 -10.40 4.70
C LEU A 132 19.88 -10.52 3.84
N LEU A 133 19.38 -9.40 3.31
CA LEU A 133 18.16 -9.40 2.48
C LEU A 133 18.31 -10.30 1.25
N THR A 134 19.47 -10.25 0.59
CA THR A 134 19.74 -11.15 -0.56
C THR A 134 19.71 -12.62 -0.14
N ASP A 135 20.30 -12.94 1.01
CA ASP A 135 20.37 -14.31 1.50
C ASP A 135 18.97 -14.86 1.85
N ILE A 136 18.18 -14.08 2.58
CA ILE A 136 16.85 -14.53 2.99
C ILE A 136 15.86 -14.58 1.82
N VAL A 137 15.91 -13.67 0.85
CA VAL A 137 14.96 -13.65 -0.26
C VAL A 137 15.27 -14.73 -1.30
N PHE A 138 16.53 -14.95 -1.64
CA PHE A 138 16.91 -15.84 -2.75
C PHE A 138 17.51 -17.17 -2.34
N HIS A 139 17.84 -17.38 -1.08
CA HIS A 139 18.51 -18.58 -0.58
C HIS A 139 17.84 -19.23 0.62
N SER A 140 16.59 -18.86 0.95
CA SER A 140 15.81 -19.52 2.01
C SER A 140 15.59 -21.00 1.67
N THR A 141 15.67 -21.83 2.69
CA THR A 141 15.57 -23.29 2.56
C THR A 141 14.24 -23.85 3.05
N TYR A 142 13.44 -23.01 3.71
CA TYR A 142 12.13 -23.38 4.26
C TYR A 142 12.16 -24.70 5.04
N PRO A 143 12.96 -24.80 6.14
CA PRO A 143 13.15 -26.06 6.83
C PRO A 143 11.85 -26.58 7.43
N GLN A 144 11.49 -27.85 7.20
CA GLN A 144 10.24 -28.44 7.64
C GLN A 144 10.03 -28.31 9.17
N HIS A 145 11.07 -28.51 9.97
CA HIS A 145 10.98 -28.36 11.42
C HIS A 145 10.70 -26.94 11.92
N GLU A 146 10.99 -25.92 11.12
CA GLU A 146 10.59 -24.53 11.37
C GLU A 146 9.15 -24.26 10.86
N ILE A 147 8.77 -24.88 9.74
CA ILE A 147 7.38 -24.86 9.25
C ILE A 147 6.44 -25.40 10.32
N ASP A 148 6.76 -26.57 10.90
CA ASP A 148 5.94 -27.24 11.89
C ASP A 148 5.67 -26.37 13.14
N LYS A 149 6.56 -25.42 13.44
CA LYS A 149 6.38 -24.42 14.52
C LYS A 149 5.61 -23.18 14.06
N GLU A 150 5.95 -22.68 12.86
CA GLU A 150 5.43 -21.39 12.37
C GLU A 150 3.98 -21.50 11.92
N VAL A 151 3.56 -22.68 11.46
CA VAL A 151 2.17 -22.94 11.08
C VAL A 151 1.19 -22.55 12.18
N GLU A 152 1.46 -22.91 13.43
CA GLU A 152 0.57 -22.53 14.54
C GLU A 152 0.60 -21.03 14.83
N VAL A 153 1.76 -20.36 14.67
CA VAL A 153 1.85 -18.89 14.78
C VAL A 153 1.00 -18.19 13.71
N ILE A 154 1.05 -18.66 12.47
CA ILE A 154 0.23 -18.13 11.38
C ILE A 154 -1.25 -18.42 11.61
N CYS A 155 -1.59 -19.60 12.14
CA CYS A 155 -2.97 -19.93 12.50
C CYS A 155 -3.51 -19.02 13.62
N ASP A 156 -2.69 -18.73 14.63
CA ASP A 156 -3.04 -17.78 15.71
C ASP A 156 -3.26 -16.36 15.15
N GLU A 157 -2.46 -15.95 14.16
CA GLU A 157 -2.64 -14.67 13.45
C GLU A 157 -3.95 -14.63 12.67
N ILE A 158 -4.28 -15.70 11.94
CA ILE A 158 -5.56 -15.84 11.24
C ILE A 158 -6.73 -15.73 12.22
N GLU A 159 -6.67 -16.42 13.36
CA GLU A 159 -7.71 -16.35 14.37
C GLU A 159 -7.84 -14.95 14.97
N SER A 160 -6.72 -14.32 15.32
CA SER A 160 -6.69 -12.94 15.84
C SER A 160 -7.28 -11.93 14.84
N TYR A 161 -6.99 -12.11 13.56
CA TYR A 161 -7.54 -11.28 12.49
C TYR A 161 -9.04 -11.48 12.32
N ASN A 162 -9.51 -12.73 12.35
CA ASN A 162 -10.93 -13.09 12.28
C ASN A 162 -11.72 -12.56 13.49
N ASP A 163 -11.10 -12.43 14.64
CA ASP A 163 -11.69 -11.88 15.86
C ASP A 163 -11.73 -10.34 15.85
N SER A 164 -11.16 -9.68 14.83
CA SER A 164 -11.19 -8.24 14.64
C SER A 164 -12.12 -7.82 13.48
N PRO A 165 -13.43 -7.64 13.71
CA PRO A 165 -14.38 -7.31 12.63
C PRO A 165 -14.04 -6.02 11.88
N ALA A 166 -13.32 -5.09 12.52
CA ALA A 166 -12.87 -3.85 11.92
C ALA A 166 -11.76 -4.05 10.88
N GLU A 167 -10.96 -5.11 11.02
CA GLU A 167 -9.90 -5.50 10.07
C GLU A 167 -10.46 -6.48 9.05
N LEU A 168 -11.12 -7.53 9.50
CA LEU A 168 -11.72 -8.58 8.68
C LEU A 168 -12.62 -8.04 7.56
N ILE A 169 -13.37 -6.96 7.84
CA ILE A 169 -14.33 -6.41 6.87
C ILE A 169 -13.65 -5.92 5.58
N TYR A 170 -12.37 -5.55 5.60
CA TYR A 170 -11.65 -5.12 4.40
C TYR A 170 -11.40 -6.30 3.46
N ASP A 171 -10.91 -7.41 3.98
CA ASP A 171 -10.66 -8.62 3.19
C ASP A 171 -11.97 -9.26 2.72
N GLU A 172 -12.95 -9.38 3.60
CA GLU A 172 -14.27 -9.93 3.24
C GLU A 172 -15.00 -9.07 2.19
N PHE A 173 -14.83 -7.75 2.25
CA PHE A 173 -15.40 -6.88 1.24
C PHE A 173 -14.69 -7.05 -0.11
N GLU A 174 -13.36 -7.13 -0.10
CA GLU A 174 -12.56 -7.36 -1.30
C GLU A 174 -12.88 -8.72 -1.94
N ASN A 175 -12.98 -9.77 -1.12
CA ASN A 175 -13.37 -11.11 -1.56
C ASN A 175 -14.77 -11.13 -2.18
N LEU A 176 -15.71 -10.38 -1.60
CA LEU A 176 -17.05 -10.23 -2.13
C LEU A 176 -17.06 -9.48 -3.47
N LEU A 177 -16.28 -8.41 -3.56
CA LEU A 177 -16.22 -7.57 -4.76
C LEU A 177 -15.53 -8.28 -5.93
N PHE A 178 -14.48 -9.05 -5.64
CA PHE A 178 -13.66 -9.77 -6.62
C PHE A 178 -13.96 -11.29 -6.65
N LYS A 179 -15.15 -11.70 -6.26
CA LYS A 179 -15.52 -13.11 -6.22
C LYS A 179 -15.26 -13.81 -7.56
N GLY A 180 -14.47 -14.88 -7.53
CA GLY A 180 -14.08 -15.66 -8.71
C GLY A 180 -12.92 -15.04 -9.51
N HIS A 181 -12.32 -13.97 -9.02
CA HIS A 181 -11.11 -13.37 -9.55
C HIS A 181 -9.92 -13.69 -8.62
N PRO A 182 -8.67 -13.75 -9.11
CA PRO A 182 -7.49 -14.01 -8.26
C PRO A 182 -7.27 -13.03 -7.10
N LEU A 183 -7.86 -11.84 -7.13
CA LEU A 183 -7.85 -10.89 -6.01
C LEU A 183 -8.85 -11.26 -4.90
N GLY A 184 -9.80 -12.19 -5.15
CA GLY A 184 -10.95 -12.45 -4.29
C GLY A 184 -10.73 -13.57 -3.26
N HIS A 185 -9.59 -13.58 -2.55
CA HIS A 185 -9.33 -14.47 -1.41
C HIS A 185 -8.43 -13.77 -0.38
N ASN A 186 -8.45 -14.25 0.87
CA ASN A 186 -7.71 -13.63 1.97
C ASN A 186 -6.20 -13.76 1.79
N ILE A 187 -5.45 -12.72 2.20
CA ILE A 187 -3.98 -12.73 2.15
C ILE A 187 -3.42 -13.84 3.04
N LEU A 188 -4.00 -14.03 4.22
CA LEU A 188 -3.56 -15.04 5.18
C LEU A 188 -3.97 -16.47 4.80
N GLY A 189 -4.88 -16.64 3.82
CA GLY A 189 -5.48 -17.93 3.52
C GLY A 189 -6.42 -18.42 4.63
N THR A 190 -6.46 -19.74 4.84
CA THR A 190 -7.20 -20.38 5.93
C THR A 190 -6.27 -21.26 6.76
N ALA A 191 -6.57 -21.43 8.06
CA ALA A 191 -5.79 -22.29 8.95
C ALA A 191 -5.73 -23.75 8.44
N GLU A 192 -6.79 -24.23 7.75
CA GLU A 192 -6.80 -25.56 7.16
C GLU A 192 -5.79 -25.70 6.00
N GLN A 193 -5.67 -24.68 5.16
CA GLN A 193 -4.70 -24.66 4.06
C GLN A 193 -3.28 -24.51 4.57
N VAL A 194 -3.05 -23.55 5.48
CA VAL A 194 -1.72 -23.27 6.06
C VAL A 194 -1.12 -24.52 6.71
N ARG A 195 -1.93 -25.32 7.42
CA ARG A 195 -1.48 -26.59 8.03
C ARG A 195 -1.08 -27.67 7.02
N ARG A 196 -1.34 -27.49 5.75
CA ARG A 196 -0.95 -28.46 4.69
C ARG A 196 0.32 -28.07 3.97
N PHE A 197 0.80 -26.83 4.13
CA PHE A 197 1.97 -26.36 3.41
C PHE A 197 3.26 -27.03 3.89
N THR A 198 4.10 -27.32 2.92
CA THR A 198 5.36 -28.04 3.10
C THR A 198 6.52 -27.20 2.54
N THR A 199 7.74 -27.65 2.84
CA THR A 199 8.97 -27.13 2.20
C THR A 199 8.86 -27.10 0.67
N ASP A 200 8.30 -28.15 0.07
CA ASP A 200 8.19 -28.26 -1.40
C ASP A 200 7.21 -27.22 -1.97
N ASP A 201 6.12 -26.92 -1.26
CA ASP A 201 5.16 -25.88 -1.67
C ASP A 201 5.82 -24.50 -1.65
N ALA A 202 6.51 -24.16 -0.55
CA ALA A 202 7.24 -22.89 -0.44
C ALA A 202 8.33 -22.77 -1.51
N LEU A 203 9.12 -23.83 -1.75
CA LEU A 203 10.14 -23.83 -2.78
C LEU A 203 9.56 -23.73 -4.20
N ARG A 204 8.40 -24.35 -4.45
CA ARG A 204 7.72 -24.28 -5.75
C ARG A 204 7.25 -22.85 -6.03
N PHE A 205 6.59 -22.21 -5.05
CA PHE A 205 6.11 -20.84 -5.15
C PHE A 205 7.28 -19.85 -5.33
N THR A 206 8.29 -19.93 -4.47
CA THR A 206 9.41 -18.98 -4.50
C THR A 206 10.30 -19.15 -5.73
N ARG A 207 10.54 -20.36 -6.23
CA ARG A 207 11.23 -20.57 -7.51
C ARG A 207 10.47 -19.96 -8.70
N ARG A 208 9.15 -19.95 -8.66
CA ARG A 208 8.31 -19.32 -9.68
C ARG A 208 8.41 -17.80 -9.63
N HIS A 209 8.44 -17.21 -8.45
CA HIS A 209 8.18 -15.78 -8.24
C HIS A 209 9.37 -14.99 -7.70
N TYR A 210 10.19 -15.55 -6.78
CA TYR A 210 11.32 -14.83 -6.16
C TYR A 210 12.54 -14.91 -7.05
N ARG A 211 12.53 -14.11 -8.10
CA ARG A 211 13.54 -14.08 -9.15
C ARG A 211 14.03 -12.65 -9.35
N PRO A 212 15.30 -12.46 -9.72
CA PRO A 212 15.85 -11.12 -9.93
C PRO A 212 15.13 -10.32 -11.02
N ASP A 213 14.68 -10.97 -12.09
CA ASP A 213 13.94 -10.34 -13.19
C ASP A 213 12.48 -10.02 -12.86
N ASN A 214 11.93 -10.60 -11.77
CA ASN A 214 10.60 -10.34 -11.22
C ASN A 214 10.64 -9.45 -9.98
N ALA A 215 11.78 -8.83 -9.69
CA ALA A 215 11.99 -8.02 -8.50
C ALA A 215 12.66 -6.69 -8.83
N ILE A 216 12.59 -5.78 -7.86
CA ILE A 216 13.46 -4.61 -7.80
C ILE A 216 14.21 -4.60 -6.49
N PHE A 217 15.36 -3.92 -6.46
CA PHE A 217 16.02 -3.51 -5.23
C PHE A 217 15.94 -1.98 -5.11
N PHE A 218 15.35 -1.49 -4.03
CA PHE A 218 15.28 -0.06 -3.77
C PHE A 218 16.24 0.38 -2.68
N VAL A 219 16.77 1.60 -2.79
CA VAL A 219 17.61 2.24 -1.77
C VAL A 219 17.17 3.70 -1.61
N TYR A 220 16.81 4.10 -0.40
CA TYR A 220 16.60 5.49 -0.04
C TYR A 220 17.66 5.96 0.94
N GLY A 221 18.63 6.68 0.45
CA GLY A 221 19.79 7.16 1.19
C GLY A 221 21.05 7.24 0.35
N ASN A 222 22.10 7.81 0.94
CA ASN A 222 23.42 7.85 0.34
C ASN A 222 24.30 6.73 0.91
N PRO A 223 24.73 5.77 0.10
CA PRO A 223 25.80 4.88 0.50
C PRO A 223 27.08 5.69 0.73
N ILE A 224 27.81 5.36 1.78
CA ILE A 224 29.04 6.10 2.19
C ILE A 224 30.14 6.05 1.12
N THR A 225 30.09 5.06 0.24
CA THR A 225 31.23 4.66 -0.58
C THR A 225 30.86 4.42 -2.04
N SER A 226 31.88 4.22 -2.87
CA SER A 226 31.73 3.92 -4.29
C SER A 226 30.71 2.81 -4.56
N ARG A 227 30.13 2.80 -5.77
CA ARG A 227 29.13 1.79 -6.22
C ARG A 227 29.50 0.32 -5.92
N LYS A 228 30.79 0.03 -5.68
CA LYS A 228 31.26 -1.33 -5.37
C LYS A 228 31.10 -1.75 -3.91
N GLU A 229 30.98 -0.81 -2.98
CA GLU A 229 31.08 -1.08 -1.53
C GLU A 229 29.72 -1.17 -0.82
N TRP A 230 28.62 -0.74 -1.42
CA TRP A 230 27.30 -0.79 -0.79
C TRP A 230 26.50 -2.10 -1.05
N GLY A 231 27.17 -3.16 -1.49
CA GLY A 231 26.51 -4.46 -1.71
C GLY A 231 26.14 -4.76 -3.16
N LEU A 232 26.55 -3.95 -4.13
CA LEU A 232 26.23 -4.19 -5.55
C LEU A 232 26.78 -5.52 -6.06
N ASN A 233 27.93 -5.98 -5.57
CA ASN A 233 28.47 -7.29 -5.95
C ASN A 233 27.60 -8.44 -5.42
N THR A 234 27.01 -8.29 -4.22
CA THR A 234 26.06 -9.25 -3.67
C THR A 234 24.80 -9.34 -4.55
N LEU A 235 24.24 -8.19 -4.96
CA LEU A 235 23.09 -8.18 -5.88
C LEU A 235 23.41 -8.82 -7.24
N LYS A 236 24.64 -8.64 -7.75
CA LYS A 236 25.10 -9.28 -9.00
C LYS A 236 25.28 -10.78 -8.87
N SER A 237 25.53 -11.30 -7.67
CA SER A 237 25.72 -12.73 -7.44
C SER A 237 24.41 -13.53 -7.40
N ILE A 238 23.26 -12.88 -7.37
CA ILE A 238 21.96 -13.55 -7.45
C ILE A 238 21.88 -14.27 -8.81
N VAL A 239 21.57 -15.56 -8.77
CA VAL A 239 21.50 -16.40 -9.97
C VAL A 239 20.35 -15.93 -10.86
N LYS A 240 20.65 -15.76 -12.15
CA LYS A 240 19.64 -15.46 -13.17
C LYS A 240 18.69 -16.65 -13.32
N SER A 241 17.39 -16.35 -13.40
CA SER A 241 16.40 -17.38 -13.69
C SER A 241 16.41 -17.78 -15.17
N ASP A 242 16.28 -19.06 -15.44
CA ASP A 242 16.07 -19.59 -16.80
C ASP A 242 14.60 -19.48 -17.25
N LEU A 243 13.70 -19.11 -16.34
CA LEU A 243 12.27 -18.92 -16.64
C LEU A 243 12.07 -17.57 -17.34
N SER A 244 11.26 -17.57 -18.39
CA SER A 244 10.86 -16.31 -19.04
C SER A 244 10.08 -15.43 -18.06
N PRO A 245 10.30 -14.09 -18.07
CA PRO A 245 9.50 -13.18 -17.26
C PRO A 245 8.02 -13.34 -17.62
N LYS A 246 7.18 -13.59 -16.62
CA LYS A 246 5.73 -13.49 -16.82
C LYS A 246 5.37 -12.02 -16.92
N THR A 247 4.89 -11.61 -18.09
CA THR A 247 4.24 -10.28 -18.22
C THR A 247 2.83 -10.41 -17.68
N ARG A 248 2.55 -9.81 -16.53
CA ARG A 248 1.19 -9.75 -15.93
C ARG A 248 0.12 -9.24 -16.91
N HIS A 249 0.54 -8.54 -17.98
CA HIS A 249 -0.37 -8.02 -18.98
C HIS A 249 -0.99 -9.09 -19.91
N ASP A 250 -0.35 -10.24 -20.09
CA ASP A 250 -0.75 -11.19 -21.14
C ASP A 250 -1.71 -12.29 -20.66
N GLU A 251 -1.72 -12.64 -19.37
CA GLU A 251 -2.54 -13.76 -18.87
C GLU A 251 -3.91 -13.37 -18.32
N ASN A 252 -4.15 -12.10 -17.98
CA ASN A 252 -5.34 -11.67 -17.24
C ASN A 252 -6.39 -10.87 -18.02
N LEU A 253 -6.25 -10.73 -19.33
CA LEU A 253 -7.31 -10.11 -20.17
C LEU A 253 -8.59 -10.97 -20.26
N SER A 254 -8.55 -12.24 -19.85
CA SER A 254 -9.71 -13.13 -19.90
C SER A 254 -10.65 -13.02 -18.67
N HIS A 255 -10.14 -12.51 -17.55
CA HIS A 255 -10.97 -12.27 -16.36
C HIS A 255 -11.43 -10.81 -16.31
N ARG A 256 -12.20 -10.38 -17.32
CA ARG A 256 -12.92 -9.11 -17.21
C ARG A 256 -13.84 -9.22 -16.01
N ILE A 257 -13.52 -8.49 -14.94
CA ILE A 257 -14.42 -8.28 -13.82
C ILE A 257 -15.65 -7.58 -14.42
N GLY A 258 -16.70 -8.36 -14.67
CA GLY A 258 -17.96 -7.79 -15.11
C GLY A 258 -18.46 -6.86 -14.00
N HIS A 259 -19.01 -5.71 -14.35
CA HIS A 259 -19.77 -4.91 -13.39
C HIS A 259 -20.87 -5.79 -12.81
N SER A 260 -20.62 -6.41 -11.66
CA SER A 260 -21.61 -7.18 -10.97
C SER A 260 -22.71 -6.24 -10.47
N LYS A 261 -23.96 -6.70 -10.54
CA LYS A 261 -25.05 -6.00 -9.88
C LYS A 261 -24.72 -5.87 -8.40
N GLY A 262 -24.83 -4.66 -7.87
CA GLY A 262 -24.56 -4.41 -6.46
C GLY A 262 -25.31 -5.36 -5.52
N SER A 263 -24.68 -5.78 -4.46
CA SER A 263 -25.22 -6.73 -3.49
C SER A 263 -25.14 -6.17 -2.07
N THR A 264 -26.01 -6.65 -1.20
CA THR A 264 -25.90 -6.38 0.25
C THR A 264 -25.80 -7.71 0.97
N VAL A 265 -24.71 -7.88 1.71
CA VAL A 265 -24.40 -9.06 2.51
C VAL A 265 -24.32 -8.66 3.97
N CYS A 266 -24.85 -9.48 4.85
CA CYS A 266 -24.79 -9.27 6.29
C CYS A 266 -24.25 -10.56 6.94
N LEU A 267 -23.13 -10.43 7.64
CA LEU A 267 -22.52 -11.48 8.44
C LEU A 267 -22.84 -11.23 9.91
N SER A 268 -23.28 -12.28 10.61
CA SER A 268 -23.60 -12.22 12.03
C SER A 268 -22.45 -12.83 12.84
N GLN A 269 -21.72 -12.00 13.58
CA GLN A 269 -20.62 -12.42 14.45
C GLN A 269 -20.85 -12.05 15.92
N GLY A 270 -22.04 -11.48 16.25
CA GLY A 270 -22.37 -11.09 17.63
C GLY A 270 -21.53 -9.93 18.16
N THR A 271 -21.15 -9.00 17.30
CA THR A 271 -20.31 -7.85 17.66
C THR A 271 -21.13 -6.75 18.35
N HIS A 272 -20.51 -5.99 19.27
CA HIS A 272 -21.15 -4.84 19.91
C HIS A 272 -21.44 -3.68 18.95
N GLN A 273 -20.63 -3.54 17.91
CA GLN A 273 -20.78 -2.52 16.87
C GLN A 273 -21.09 -3.18 15.53
N ALA A 274 -21.86 -2.52 14.69
CA ALA A 274 -21.95 -2.87 13.29
C ALA A 274 -20.77 -2.23 12.54
N HIS A 275 -19.99 -3.07 11.87
CA HIS A 275 -18.96 -2.67 10.92
C HIS A 275 -19.56 -2.71 9.52
N VAL A 276 -19.53 -1.60 8.82
CA VAL A 276 -20.19 -1.46 7.52
C VAL A 276 -19.20 -0.96 6.50
N MET A 277 -19.08 -1.67 5.39
CA MET A 277 -18.32 -1.26 4.23
C MET A 277 -19.21 -1.22 3.00
N THR A 278 -19.13 -0.14 2.23
CA THR A 278 -19.84 -0.01 0.95
C THR A 278 -18.92 0.57 -0.11
N GLY A 279 -18.96 0.01 -1.32
CA GLY A 279 -18.03 0.40 -2.37
C GLY A 279 -18.32 -0.27 -3.70
N ASN A 280 -17.39 -0.12 -4.62
CA ASN A 280 -17.50 -0.60 -5.99
C ASN A 280 -16.13 -0.89 -6.61
N ILE A 281 -16.11 -1.63 -7.71
CA ILE A 281 -14.97 -1.71 -8.61
C ILE A 281 -14.63 -0.31 -9.10
N ALA A 282 -13.34 -0.01 -9.19
CA ALA A 282 -12.81 1.26 -9.58
C ALA A 282 -11.73 1.11 -10.66
N TYR A 283 -10.88 2.12 -10.81
CA TYR A 283 -9.94 2.22 -11.92
C TYR A 283 -8.63 1.47 -11.63
N ALA A 284 -8.12 0.83 -12.66
CA ALA A 284 -6.78 0.26 -12.67
C ALA A 284 -5.70 1.33 -12.46
N ALA A 285 -4.54 0.90 -12.06
CA ALA A 285 -3.39 1.78 -11.83
C ALA A 285 -2.89 2.49 -13.10
N THR A 286 -3.18 1.95 -14.28
CA THR A 286 -2.86 2.56 -15.58
C THR A 286 -3.91 3.56 -16.06
N ASP A 287 -5.10 3.60 -15.45
CA ASP A 287 -6.19 4.51 -15.83
C ASP A 287 -5.99 5.91 -15.21
N ASN A 288 -5.95 6.95 -16.03
CA ASN A 288 -5.76 8.32 -15.56
C ASN A 288 -6.91 8.83 -14.68
N ARG A 289 -8.13 8.28 -14.82
CA ARG A 289 -9.29 8.64 -13.98
C ARG A 289 -9.07 8.32 -12.50
N ARG A 290 -8.11 7.44 -12.19
CA ARG A 290 -7.70 7.17 -10.80
C ARG A 290 -7.28 8.43 -10.03
N TRP A 291 -6.67 9.42 -10.71
CA TRP A 291 -6.27 10.67 -10.06
C TRP A 291 -7.45 11.51 -9.65
N THR A 292 -8.48 11.55 -10.50
CA THR A 292 -9.75 12.20 -10.18
C THR A 292 -10.46 11.49 -9.03
N LEU A 293 -10.48 10.14 -9.04
CA LEU A 293 -11.01 9.35 -7.92
C LEU A 293 -10.21 9.57 -6.64
N TYR A 294 -8.89 9.71 -6.71
CA TYR A 294 -8.04 9.97 -5.56
C TYR A 294 -8.38 11.31 -4.88
N LEU A 295 -8.58 12.38 -5.68
CA LEU A 295 -9.04 13.66 -5.15
C LEU A 295 -10.45 13.55 -4.55
N LEU A 296 -11.36 12.86 -5.23
CA LEU A 296 -12.72 12.64 -4.78
C LEU A 296 -12.77 11.83 -3.48
N ASN A 297 -12.00 10.74 -3.39
CA ASN A 297 -11.84 9.93 -2.19
C ASN A 297 -11.37 10.78 -1.00
N ASN A 298 -10.36 11.62 -1.21
CA ASN A 298 -9.84 12.52 -0.18
C ASN A 298 -10.89 13.50 0.35
N MET A 299 -11.79 13.98 -0.51
CA MET A 299 -12.89 14.87 -0.12
C MET A 299 -13.99 14.14 0.64
N ILE A 300 -14.26 12.88 0.31
CA ILE A 300 -15.34 12.07 0.89
C ILE A 300 -14.98 11.61 2.30
N GLY A 301 -13.87 10.89 2.43
CA GLY A 301 -13.50 10.23 3.68
C GLY A 301 -11.99 10.03 3.83
N GLY A 302 -11.15 10.90 3.24
CA GLY A 302 -9.70 10.87 3.45
C GLY A 302 -9.29 11.16 4.89
N PRO A 303 -8.00 11.28 5.19
CA PRO A 303 -7.47 11.31 6.58
C PRO A 303 -7.82 12.59 7.36
N ALA A 304 -8.41 13.60 6.73
CA ALA A 304 -8.71 14.87 7.38
C ALA A 304 -10.11 14.87 8.05
N MET A 305 -10.21 15.54 9.17
CA MET A 305 -11.48 15.67 9.93
C MET A 305 -12.56 16.45 9.19
N ASN A 306 -12.20 17.29 8.21
CA ASN A 306 -13.14 18.11 7.44
C ASN A 306 -13.74 17.40 6.22
N THR A 307 -13.58 16.08 6.12
CA THR A 307 -14.17 15.30 5.03
C THR A 307 -15.68 15.23 5.12
N ARG A 308 -16.33 14.99 3.97
CA ARG A 308 -17.81 15.01 3.89
C ARG A 308 -18.48 14.02 4.82
N LEU A 309 -17.97 12.79 4.87
CA LEU A 309 -18.56 11.74 5.70
C LEU A 309 -18.27 11.97 7.19
N ASN A 310 -17.05 12.40 7.56
CA ASN A 310 -16.74 12.72 8.94
C ASN A 310 -17.65 13.82 9.48
N ILE A 311 -17.80 14.92 8.74
CA ILE A 311 -18.73 16.00 9.12
C ILE A 311 -20.18 15.50 9.21
N ALA A 312 -20.61 14.67 8.24
CA ALA A 312 -22.02 14.27 8.16
C ALA A 312 -22.41 13.22 9.20
N LEU A 313 -21.54 12.28 9.50
CA LEU A 313 -21.83 11.14 10.38
C LEU A 313 -21.34 11.38 11.81
N ARG A 314 -20.09 11.89 11.96
CA ARG A 314 -19.45 12.05 13.25
C ARG A 314 -19.73 13.43 13.86
N GLU A 315 -19.26 14.50 13.24
CA GLU A 315 -19.27 15.84 13.85
C GLU A 315 -20.70 16.37 14.07
N ARG A 316 -21.59 16.19 13.11
CA ARG A 316 -22.94 16.72 13.20
C ARG A 316 -23.93 15.82 13.92
N ARG A 317 -23.66 14.51 14.03
CA ARG A 317 -24.66 13.52 14.49
C ARG A 317 -24.16 12.57 15.55
N GLY A 318 -22.85 12.42 15.72
CA GLY A 318 -22.29 11.49 16.69
C GLY A 318 -22.67 10.03 16.45
N LEU A 319 -22.93 9.63 15.19
CA LEU A 319 -23.41 8.29 14.85
C LEU A 319 -22.28 7.28 14.71
N VAL A 320 -21.06 7.74 14.45
CA VAL A 320 -19.89 6.92 14.21
C VAL A 320 -18.69 7.47 14.98
N TYR A 321 -17.81 6.60 15.41
CA TYR A 321 -16.51 7.01 15.94
C TYR A 321 -15.48 7.15 14.82
N THR A 322 -15.47 6.18 13.91
CA THR A 322 -14.58 6.15 12.75
C THR A 322 -15.40 6.10 11.47
N VAL A 323 -14.99 6.88 10.49
CA VAL A 323 -15.46 6.79 9.11
C VAL A 323 -14.33 7.20 8.19
N GLU A 324 -14.06 6.36 7.20
CA GLU A 324 -13.00 6.60 6.22
C GLU A 324 -13.38 6.07 4.84
N SER A 325 -12.73 6.58 3.83
CA SER A 325 -12.82 6.07 2.47
C SER A 325 -11.43 5.74 1.96
N SER A 326 -11.34 4.60 1.32
CA SER A 326 -10.09 4.11 0.72
C SER A 326 -10.29 3.74 -0.75
N MET A 327 -9.20 3.71 -1.47
CA MET A 327 -9.14 3.19 -2.82
C MET A 327 -7.85 2.41 -3.01
N VAL A 328 -7.95 1.32 -3.75
CA VAL A 328 -6.81 0.52 -4.18
C VAL A 328 -6.85 0.43 -5.69
N ALA A 329 -5.70 0.63 -6.33
CA ALA A 329 -5.54 0.46 -7.77
C ALA A 329 -4.58 -0.69 -8.02
N TYR A 330 -5.08 -1.74 -8.64
CA TYR A 330 -4.35 -2.92 -9.12
C TYR A 330 -3.90 -2.74 -10.56
N GLY A 331 -3.11 -3.66 -11.07
CA GLY A 331 -2.57 -3.58 -12.43
C GLY A 331 -3.63 -3.46 -13.52
N ASP A 332 -4.76 -4.13 -13.37
CA ASP A 332 -5.85 -4.27 -14.37
C ASP A 332 -7.22 -3.81 -13.86
N THR A 333 -7.37 -3.52 -12.57
CA THR A 333 -8.61 -3.13 -11.92
C THR A 333 -8.35 -2.23 -10.72
N GLY A 334 -9.36 -1.93 -9.94
CA GLY A 334 -9.25 -1.26 -8.66
C GLY A 334 -10.55 -1.36 -7.86
N MET A 335 -10.52 -0.91 -6.63
CA MET A 335 -11.71 -0.73 -5.82
C MET A 335 -11.72 0.64 -5.14
N TRP A 336 -12.91 1.09 -4.82
CA TRP A 336 -13.17 2.19 -3.91
C TRP A 336 -14.19 1.72 -2.88
N CYS A 337 -13.95 2.06 -1.61
CA CYS A 337 -14.90 1.77 -0.55
C CYS A 337 -14.92 2.87 0.52
N THR A 338 -15.99 2.87 1.31
CA THR A 338 -16.07 3.62 2.55
C THR A 338 -16.49 2.68 3.68
N TYR A 339 -15.78 2.80 4.79
CA TYR A 339 -15.99 2.06 6.02
C TYR A 339 -16.50 2.97 7.13
N PHE A 340 -17.35 2.46 8.00
CA PHE A 340 -17.71 3.08 9.28
C PHE A 340 -18.14 2.03 10.31
N GLY A 341 -17.83 2.32 11.60
CA GLY A 341 -18.35 1.59 12.76
C GLY A 341 -19.43 2.38 13.46
N CYS A 342 -20.58 1.76 13.76
CA CYS A 342 -21.70 2.40 14.42
C CYS A 342 -22.51 1.45 15.32
N ASP A 343 -23.47 1.99 16.06
CA ASP A 343 -24.49 1.15 16.71
C ASP A 343 -25.28 0.35 15.64
N PRO A 344 -25.51 -0.96 15.84
CA PRO A 344 -26.29 -1.78 14.90
C PRO A 344 -27.66 -1.19 14.51
N ALA A 345 -28.32 -0.49 15.43
CA ALA A 345 -29.60 0.14 15.18
C ALA A 345 -29.48 1.35 14.23
N ASP A 346 -28.33 2.03 14.20
CA ASP A 346 -28.08 3.20 13.35
C ASP A 346 -27.50 2.87 11.98
N ALA A 347 -27.09 1.61 11.70
CA ALA A 347 -26.41 1.22 10.47
C ALA A 347 -27.16 1.65 9.19
N SER A 348 -28.47 1.37 9.13
CA SER A 348 -29.31 1.77 7.99
C SER A 348 -29.44 3.29 7.84
N LYS A 349 -29.41 4.04 8.94
CA LYS A 349 -29.44 5.51 8.92
C LYS A 349 -28.10 6.07 8.42
N CYS A 350 -26.98 5.48 8.86
CA CYS A 350 -25.64 5.85 8.40
C CYS A 350 -25.50 5.59 6.89
N LEU A 351 -25.91 4.43 6.37
CA LEU A 351 -25.91 4.13 4.94
C LEU A 351 -26.70 5.15 4.12
N ARG A 352 -27.89 5.56 4.59
CA ARG A 352 -28.68 6.62 3.91
C ARG A 352 -27.95 7.97 3.88
N ILE A 353 -27.19 8.29 4.94
CA ILE A 353 -26.39 9.51 4.99
C ILE A 353 -25.22 9.41 4.02
N VAL A 354 -24.47 8.29 4.02
CA VAL A 354 -23.40 8.03 3.05
C VAL A 354 -23.94 8.19 1.63
N ARG A 355 -25.02 7.48 1.28
CA ARG A 355 -25.63 7.58 -0.05
C ARG A 355 -25.98 9.01 -0.45
N ARG A 356 -26.55 9.78 0.46
CA ARG A 356 -26.90 11.19 0.20
C ARG A 356 -25.64 12.04 -0.07
N GLU A 357 -24.56 11.83 0.67
CA GLU A 357 -23.32 12.61 0.43
C GLU A 357 -22.68 12.21 -0.92
N LEU A 358 -22.70 10.92 -1.29
CA LEU A 358 -22.24 10.45 -2.60
C LEU A 358 -23.09 11.03 -3.75
N ASN A 359 -24.41 11.03 -3.63
CA ASN A 359 -25.33 11.59 -4.63
C ASN A 359 -25.03 13.06 -4.92
N ARG A 360 -24.64 13.85 -3.92
CA ARG A 360 -24.28 15.25 -4.13
C ARG A 360 -23.14 15.45 -5.14
N PHE A 361 -22.14 14.55 -5.15
CA PHE A 361 -21.08 14.60 -6.14
C PHE A 361 -21.53 14.15 -7.53
N MET A 362 -22.51 13.25 -7.60
CA MET A 362 -23.10 12.78 -8.86
C MET A 362 -24.02 13.82 -9.52
N GLU A 363 -24.72 14.60 -8.71
CA GLU A 363 -25.73 15.56 -9.18
C GLU A 363 -25.15 16.91 -9.56
N LYS A 364 -24.27 17.47 -8.74
CA LYS A 364 -23.78 18.83 -8.89
C LYS A 364 -22.27 18.89 -9.01
N PRO A 365 -21.74 19.62 -9.99
CA PRO A 365 -20.30 19.87 -10.06
C PRO A 365 -19.86 20.74 -8.87
N LEU A 366 -18.58 20.61 -8.51
CA LEU A 366 -17.97 21.46 -7.50
C LEU A 366 -17.87 22.91 -7.99
N SER A 367 -18.03 23.87 -7.07
CA SER A 367 -17.65 25.25 -7.39
C SER A 367 -16.13 25.37 -7.57
N ALA A 368 -15.69 26.40 -8.30
CA ALA A 368 -14.27 26.67 -8.50
C ALA A 368 -13.50 26.77 -7.17
N THR A 369 -14.09 27.40 -6.15
CA THR A 369 -13.50 27.51 -4.81
C THR A 369 -13.38 26.17 -4.10
N GLN A 370 -14.41 25.32 -4.18
CA GLN A 370 -14.38 23.98 -3.58
C GLN A 370 -13.29 23.10 -4.23
N LEU A 371 -13.21 23.11 -5.55
CA LEU A 371 -12.20 22.38 -6.29
C LEU A 371 -10.78 22.87 -5.96
N ALA A 372 -10.54 24.17 -5.97
CA ALA A 372 -9.23 24.76 -5.64
C ALA A 372 -8.78 24.40 -4.21
N ASN A 373 -9.71 24.44 -3.25
CA ASN A 373 -9.42 24.07 -1.86
C ASN A 373 -9.10 22.58 -1.72
N ALA A 374 -9.85 21.69 -2.39
CA ALA A 374 -9.61 20.25 -2.38
C ALA A 374 -8.23 19.91 -2.95
N LYS A 375 -7.88 20.50 -4.10
CA LYS A 375 -6.56 20.32 -4.73
C LYS A 375 -5.43 20.78 -3.81
N ARG A 376 -5.57 21.95 -3.20
CA ARG A 376 -4.57 22.49 -2.26
C ARG A 376 -4.41 21.59 -1.04
N GLN A 377 -5.53 21.11 -0.46
CA GLN A 377 -5.50 20.21 0.68
C GLN A 377 -4.78 18.90 0.34
N LEU A 378 -5.14 18.26 -0.76
CA LEU A 378 -4.53 17.00 -1.19
C LEU A 378 -3.03 17.16 -1.45
N LYS A 379 -2.63 18.22 -2.17
CA LYS A 379 -1.20 18.50 -2.42
C LYS A 379 -0.42 18.73 -1.13
N GLY A 380 -1.00 19.46 -0.17
CA GLY A 380 -0.40 19.65 1.16
C GLY A 380 -0.21 18.34 1.93
N GLN A 381 -1.23 17.48 1.94
CA GLN A 381 -1.17 16.17 2.60
C GLN A 381 -0.11 15.25 1.95
N LEU A 382 -0.04 15.24 0.62
CA LEU A 382 1.00 14.48 -0.10
C LEU A 382 2.40 14.99 0.23
N GLY A 383 2.59 16.31 0.30
CA GLY A 383 3.87 16.90 0.70
C GLY A 383 4.28 16.48 2.11
N VAL A 384 3.35 16.54 3.08
CA VAL A 384 3.61 16.10 4.47
C VAL A 384 3.88 14.60 4.53
N ALA A 385 3.14 13.79 3.79
CA ALA A 385 3.34 12.33 3.76
C ALA A 385 4.73 11.91 3.23
N CYS A 386 5.34 12.73 2.37
CA CYS A 386 6.69 12.46 1.87
C CYS A 386 7.80 12.59 2.94
N ASP A 387 7.51 13.24 4.09
CA ASP A 387 8.44 13.31 5.21
C ASP A 387 8.57 11.96 5.97
N ASN A 388 7.57 11.07 5.85
CA ASN A 388 7.73 9.69 6.29
C ASN A 388 8.61 8.94 5.29
N ARG A 389 9.88 8.81 5.61
CA ARG A 389 10.93 8.28 4.72
C ARG A 389 10.71 6.81 4.38
N GLU A 390 10.30 6.02 5.35
CA GLU A 390 10.02 4.59 5.15
C GLU A 390 8.88 4.39 4.15
N SER A 391 7.72 4.97 4.44
CA SER A 391 6.56 4.90 3.53
C SER A 391 6.87 5.45 2.14
N PHE A 392 7.71 6.49 2.07
CA PHE A 392 8.12 7.06 0.79
C PHE A 392 9.03 6.11 0.01
N ALA A 393 10.00 5.45 0.68
CA ALA A 393 10.90 4.45 0.08
C ALA A 393 10.10 3.28 -0.50
N LEU A 394 9.19 2.70 0.29
CA LEU A 394 8.30 1.63 -0.14
C LEU A 394 7.43 2.04 -1.33
N SER A 395 6.94 3.26 -1.31
CA SER A 395 6.06 3.79 -2.34
C SER A 395 6.74 4.03 -3.69
N PHE A 396 7.98 4.59 -3.74
CA PHE A 396 8.67 4.74 -5.01
C PHE A 396 9.17 3.39 -5.54
N GLY A 397 9.56 2.47 -4.65
CA GLY A 397 9.87 1.10 -5.01
C GLY A 397 8.69 0.42 -5.70
N LYS A 398 7.49 0.49 -5.10
CA LYS A 398 6.25 -0.06 -5.69
C LYS A 398 5.94 0.55 -7.05
N SER A 399 6.09 1.87 -7.20
CA SER A 399 5.89 2.53 -8.48
C SER A 399 6.86 2.02 -9.55
N PHE A 400 8.13 1.85 -9.19
CA PHE A 400 9.15 1.35 -10.11
C PHE A 400 8.96 -0.13 -10.44
N LEU A 401 8.53 -0.95 -9.46
CA LEU A 401 8.25 -2.36 -9.67
C LEU A 401 7.16 -2.56 -10.73
N HIS A 402 5.99 -1.95 -10.51
CA HIS A 402 4.80 -2.23 -11.31
C HIS A 402 4.70 -1.43 -12.60
N TYR A 403 5.26 -0.20 -12.63
CA TYR A 403 5.08 0.71 -13.77
C TYR A 403 6.39 1.11 -14.44
N GLY A 404 7.54 0.71 -13.90
CA GLY A 404 8.85 1.14 -14.39
C GLY A 404 9.08 2.66 -14.22
N ASP A 405 8.25 3.33 -13.45
CA ASP A 405 8.19 4.79 -13.38
C ASP A 405 8.75 5.30 -12.05
N GLU A 406 9.58 6.32 -12.12
CA GLU A 406 10.09 7.03 -10.96
C GLU A 406 8.96 7.90 -10.36
N ARG A 407 8.77 7.80 -9.04
CA ARG A 407 7.73 8.57 -8.38
C ARG A 407 8.13 10.03 -8.19
N HIS A 408 7.69 10.89 -9.07
CA HIS A 408 7.89 12.33 -8.96
C HIS A 408 6.65 13.04 -8.42
N LEU A 409 6.78 13.72 -7.28
CA LEU A 409 5.69 14.48 -6.67
C LEU A 409 5.15 15.59 -7.60
N SER A 410 6.04 16.20 -8.39
CA SER A 410 5.69 17.21 -9.41
C SER A 410 4.74 16.67 -10.48
N ARG A 411 4.92 15.42 -10.93
CA ARG A 411 4.01 14.76 -11.88
C ARG A 411 2.64 14.51 -11.23
N ILE A 412 2.63 14.06 -9.97
CA ILE A 412 1.38 13.86 -9.23
C ILE A 412 0.63 15.19 -9.06
N TYR A 413 1.34 16.27 -8.70
CA TYR A 413 0.74 17.59 -8.57
C TYR A 413 0.16 18.08 -9.90
N LYS A 414 0.85 17.85 -11.01
CA LYS A 414 0.33 18.18 -12.35
C LYS A 414 -0.98 17.47 -12.63
N HIS A 415 -1.07 16.16 -12.40
CA HIS A 415 -2.33 15.42 -12.56
C HIS A 415 -3.45 16.00 -11.69
N ILE A 416 -3.16 16.33 -10.42
CA ILE A 416 -4.14 16.94 -9.51
C ILE A 416 -4.57 18.32 -10.05
N ASP A 417 -3.65 19.15 -10.58
CA ASP A 417 -3.96 20.47 -11.10
C ASP A 417 -4.82 20.45 -12.38
N GLU A 418 -4.70 19.41 -13.18
CA GLU A 418 -5.48 19.22 -14.41
C GLU A 418 -6.93 18.77 -14.15
N ILE A 419 -7.25 18.19 -12.98
CA ILE A 419 -8.60 17.70 -12.67
C ILE A 419 -9.65 18.84 -12.73
N THR A 420 -10.76 18.55 -13.40
CA THR A 420 -11.90 19.47 -13.53
C THR A 420 -13.09 19.07 -12.65
N ALA A 421 -14.01 19.99 -12.42
CA ALA A 421 -15.23 19.71 -11.66
C ALA A 421 -16.17 18.74 -12.38
N ASP A 422 -16.17 18.76 -13.71
CA ASP A 422 -16.98 17.85 -14.54
C ASP A 422 -16.41 16.43 -14.51
N GLU A 423 -15.09 16.26 -14.54
CA GLU A 423 -14.44 14.95 -14.39
C GLU A 423 -14.75 14.34 -13.01
N ILE A 424 -14.72 15.13 -11.93
CA ILE A 424 -15.12 14.65 -10.59
C ILE A 424 -16.57 14.15 -10.61
N LYS A 425 -17.47 14.91 -11.23
CA LYS A 425 -18.88 14.51 -11.36
C LYS A 425 -19.04 13.24 -12.19
N GLN A 426 -18.30 13.10 -13.28
CA GLN A 426 -18.33 11.91 -14.12
C GLN A 426 -17.82 10.69 -13.36
N VAL A 427 -16.65 10.78 -12.73
CA VAL A 427 -16.07 9.70 -11.92
C VAL A 427 -17.00 9.32 -10.76
N ALA A 428 -17.62 10.30 -10.09
CA ALA A 428 -18.62 10.02 -9.06
C ALA A 428 -19.81 9.21 -9.60
N ARG A 429 -20.30 9.52 -10.80
CA ARG A 429 -21.40 8.76 -11.44
C ARG A 429 -21.01 7.35 -11.81
N GLU A 430 -19.77 7.14 -12.26
CA GLU A 430 -19.25 5.81 -12.61
C GLU A 430 -19.04 4.96 -11.35
N VAL A 431 -18.35 5.49 -10.34
CA VAL A 431 -17.91 4.71 -9.17
C VAL A 431 -19.00 4.59 -8.10
N PHE A 432 -19.87 5.60 -7.95
CA PHE A 432 -20.91 5.62 -6.91
C PHE A 432 -22.30 5.25 -7.44
N ALA A 433 -22.39 4.65 -8.61
CA ALA A 433 -23.65 4.19 -9.18
C ALA A 433 -24.39 3.25 -8.21
N PRO A 434 -25.64 3.57 -7.80
CA PRO A 434 -26.35 2.77 -6.78
C PRO A 434 -26.56 1.31 -7.17
N GLU A 435 -26.74 1.06 -8.46
CA GLU A 435 -27.04 -0.25 -9.06
C GLU A 435 -25.87 -1.23 -9.01
N THR A 436 -24.63 -0.73 -8.86
CA THR A 436 -23.40 -1.53 -8.80
C THR A 436 -22.75 -1.53 -7.42
N MET A 437 -23.22 -0.68 -6.50
CA MET A 437 -22.66 -0.59 -5.14
C MET A 437 -22.87 -1.87 -4.34
N THR A 438 -21.79 -2.45 -3.88
CA THR A 438 -21.80 -3.59 -2.94
C THR A 438 -21.72 -3.06 -1.51
N THR A 439 -22.44 -3.69 -0.60
CA THR A 439 -22.39 -3.37 0.84
C THR A 439 -22.20 -4.65 1.64
N LEU A 440 -21.22 -4.64 2.52
CA LEU A 440 -21.00 -5.69 3.51
C LEU A 440 -21.23 -5.09 4.91
N MET A 441 -21.87 -5.86 5.76
CA MET A 441 -22.11 -5.51 7.16
C MET A 441 -21.75 -6.70 8.04
N ILE A 442 -20.91 -6.48 9.05
CA ILE A 442 -20.62 -7.44 10.13
C ILE A 442 -21.25 -6.90 11.41
N LYS A 443 -22.08 -7.71 12.09
CA LYS A 443 -22.78 -7.32 13.31
C LYS A 443 -23.02 -8.49 14.25
#